data_fbcb59428b3de1530d002bcbac6d7d92
#
_entry.id   fbcb59428b3de1530d002bcbac6d7d92
#
_cell.length_a   1.000
_cell.length_b   1.000
_cell.length_c   1.000
_cell.angle_alpha   90.00
_cell.angle_beta   90.00
_cell.angle_gamma   90.00
#
_symmetry.space_group_name_H-M   'P 1'
#
loop_
_entity.id
_entity.type
_entity.pdbx_description
1 polymer ?
#
loop_
_entity_poly.entity_id
_entity_poly.type
_entity_poly.pdbx_seq_one_letter_code
_entity_poly.pdbx_strand_id
1 'polypeptide(L)'
;MRINTNLNAMTALNSATKNTALAGSSMEKLSSGLKINKAADNATGLAISEKMRSQIRGLDQASQNTQDGISVVQTAEGAIEEVGNIVQRMRELAVQGANETNTGSDRAKISEELTQLHEEIDRIAESTQFNGKDLLNGKNTVRVENGHNIVQAGNSSNADNKVKIEVQDGFDFDDLTENDLKVKIDNNSIKITNQNSKYGIGATGINGNKIDKDGVITITDNNGKSIKFTVTEATGLDLQTETLLGKKEATTENISGKEISLQVGANTSDSQTLKVKIENVSTKSLGLNGDTITKMAKEGTKGTTAANDMIKSLDKALERVNTSRANLGAMQNRLETTASNLTTSNENLTAAESRIRDVDVAEEMMNLSKLNLINQAAQAMM
;
A
#
# COMPACT_ATOMS: atom_id res chain seq x y z
N MET A 1 -25.78 66.44 49.23
CA MET A 1 -25.99 65.68 48.00
C MET A 1 -25.14 66.30 46.93
N ARG A 2 -24.23 65.46 46.30
CA ARG A 2 -23.44 65.90 45.13
C ARG A 2 -24.30 65.65 43.90
N ILE A 3 -24.76 66.73 43.28
CA ILE A 3 -25.74 66.68 42.18
C ILE A 3 -25.05 66.35 40.83
N ASN A 4 -23.78 66.74 40.68
CA ASN A 4 -23.03 66.55 39.40
C ASN A 4 -22.30 65.21 39.26
N THR A 5 -22.21 64.38 40.28
CA THR A 5 -21.52 63.06 40.19
C THR A 5 -22.17 62.08 41.16
N ASN A 6 -23.05 61.23 40.64
CA ASN A 6 -23.64 60.15 41.43
C ASN A 6 -22.79 58.89 41.31
N LEU A 7 -21.88 58.70 42.27
CA LEU A 7 -20.95 57.54 42.32
C LEU A 7 -21.74 56.21 42.42
N ASN A 8 -22.87 56.20 43.15
CA ASN A 8 -23.69 54.99 43.30
C ASN A 8 -24.34 54.57 41.97
N ALA A 9 -24.89 55.54 41.22
CA ALA A 9 -25.44 55.29 39.91
C ALA A 9 -24.37 54.82 38.90
N MET A 10 -23.16 55.39 38.96
CA MET A 10 -22.05 55.00 38.10
C MET A 10 -21.54 53.56 38.41
N THR A 11 -21.50 53.21 39.70
CA THR A 11 -21.18 51.83 40.11
C THR A 11 -22.27 50.84 39.68
N ALA A 12 -23.55 51.20 39.81
CA ALA A 12 -24.65 50.40 39.35
C ALA A 12 -24.63 50.20 37.82
N LEU A 13 -24.34 51.27 37.06
CA LEU A 13 -24.20 51.19 35.59
C LEU A 13 -23.06 50.29 35.17
N ASN A 14 -21.89 50.44 35.80
CA ASN A 14 -20.74 49.56 35.52
C ASN A 14 -21.02 48.08 35.81
N SER A 15 -21.75 47.82 36.91
CA SER A 15 -22.17 46.46 37.27
C SER A 15 -23.21 45.91 36.29
N ALA A 16 -24.19 46.70 35.85
CA ALA A 16 -25.16 46.32 34.85
C ALA A 16 -24.50 46.02 33.51
N THR A 17 -23.54 46.84 33.06
CA THR A 17 -22.79 46.59 31.79
C THR A 17 -22.01 45.32 31.86
N LYS A 18 -21.32 45.04 33.00
CA LYS A 18 -20.59 43.76 33.20
C LYS A 18 -21.55 42.54 33.15
N ASN A 19 -22.70 42.66 33.84
CA ASN A 19 -23.65 41.56 33.89
C ASN A 19 -24.31 41.31 32.52
N THR A 20 -24.54 42.34 31.73
CA THR A 20 -25.03 42.19 30.34
C THR A 20 -24.00 41.51 29.45
N ALA A 21 -22.73 41.84 29.59
CA ALA A 21 -21.66 41.17 28.86
C ALA A 21 -21.55 39.69 29.26
N LEU A 22 -21.66 39.37 30.56
CA LEU A 22 -21.67 37.98 31.05
C LEU A 22 -22.89 37.21 30.59
N ALA A 23 -24.10 37.84 30.58
CA ALA A 23 -25.29 37.21 30.03
C ALA A 23 -25.15 36.91 28.53
N GLY A 24 -24.54 37.83 27.77
CA GLY A 24 -24.22 37.60 26.35
C GLY A 24 -23.29 36.41 26.15
N SER A 25 -22.24 36.25 27.00
CA SER A 25 -21.36 35.10 26.98
C SER A 25 -22.09 33.79 27.32
N SER A 26 -22.97 33.79 28.34
CA SER A 26 -23.80 32.62 28.68
C SER A 26 -24.75 32.25 27.55
N MET A 27 -25.36 33.23 26.88
CA MET A 27 -26.18 32.97 25.69
C MET A 27 -25.37 32.38 24.53
N GLU A 28 -24.13 32.85 24.31
CA GLU A 28 -23.24 32.30 23.29
C GLU A 28 -22.90 30.83 23.60
N LYS A 29 -22.60 30.48 24.86
CA LYS A 29 -22.33 29.11 25.30
C LYS A 29 -23.54 28.20 25.15
N LEU A 30 -24.70 28.67 25.53
CA LEU A 30 -25.97 27.92 25.36
C LEU A 30 -26.33 27.70 23.90
N SER A 31 -26.12 28.71 23.06
CA SER A 31 -26.40 28.62 21.63
C SER A 31 -25.42 27.67 20.91
N SER A 32 -24.17 27.63 21.30
CA SER A 32 -23.15 26.76 20.72
C SER A 32 -23.14 25.34 21.32
N GLY A 33 -23.71 25.18 22.54
CA GLY A 33 -23.58 23.95 23.31
C GLY A 33 -22.16 23.73 23.92
N LEU A 34 -21.28 24.74 23.78
CA LEU A 34 -19.89 24.62 24.17
C LEU A 34 -19.53 25.59 25.30
N LYS A 35 -18.85 25.10 26.32
CA LYS A 35 -18.30 25.89 27.43
C LYS A 35 -17.14 26.79 26.98
N ILE A 36 -16.31 26.29 26.00
CA ILE A 36 -15.16 26.97 25.47
C ILE A 36 -15.38 27.26 24.00
N ASN A 37 -15.70 28.53 23.67
CA ASN A 37 -15.92 28.99 22.30
C ASN A 37 -14.71 29.76 21.75
N LYS A 38 -14.05 30.53 22.60
CA LYS A 38 -12.97 31.44 22.27
C LYS A 38 -11.73 31.14 23.10
N ALA A 39 -10.57 31.51 22.58
CA ALA A 39 -9.31 31.39 23.33
C ALA A 39 -9.34 32.21 24.65
N ALA A 40 -10.15 33.28 24.71
CA ALA A 40 -10.34 34.08 25.91
C ALA A 40 -11.08 33.34 27.03
N ASP A 41 -11.89 32.34 26.73
CA ASP A 41 -12.62 31.54 27.72
C ASP A 41 -11.67 30.59 28.48
N ASN A 42 -10.85 29.86 27.74
CA ASN A 42 -9.80 28.99 28.27
C ASN A 42 -8.81 28.59 27.15
N ALA A 43 -7.68 29.29 27.06
CA ALA A 43 -6.69 29.06 26.01
C ALA A 43 -6.09 27.64 26.04
N THR A 44 -5.82 27.12 27.26
CA THR A 44 -5.26 25.77 27.41
C THR A 44 -6.30 24.69 27.06
N GLY A 45 -7.53 24.85 27.54
CA GLY A 45 -8.63 23.92 27.23
C GLY A 45 -8.95 23.90 25.73
N LEU A 46 -8.95 25.06 25.07
CA LEU A 46 -9.14 25.16 23.63
C LEU A 46 -8.02 24.44 22.87
N ALA A 47 -6.75 24.68 23.21
CA ALA A 47 -5.62 24.05 22.55
C ALA A 47 -5.64 22.52 22.69
N ILE A 48 -5.99 22.01 23.87
CA ILE A 48 -6.13 20.56 24.11
C ILE A 48 -7.31 20.00 23.33
N SER A 49 -8.47 20.64 23.35
CA SER A 49 -9.66 20.16 22.62
C SER A 49 -9.45 20.15 21.11
N GLU A 50 -8.82 21.19 20.53
CA GLU A 50 -8.51 21.20 19.09
C GLU A 50 -7.52 20.11 18.70
N LYS A 51 -6.52 19.80 19.56
CA LYS A 51 -5.63 18.66 19.36
C LYS A 51 -6.39 17.33 19.41
N MET A 52 -7.29 17.16 20.38
CA MET A 52 -8.14 15.96 20.45
C MET A 52 -9.06 15.83 19.24
N ARG A 53 -9.68 16.92 18.79
CA ARG A 53 -10.52 16.92 17.57
C ARG A 53 -9.74 16.56 16.30
N SER A 54 -8.50 17.02 16.22
CA SER A 54 -7.62 16.61 15.11
C SER A 54 -7.33 15.10 15.17
N GLN A 55 -7.09 14.55 16.38
CA GLN A 55 -6.88 13.11 16.55
C GLN A 55 -8.14 12.31 16.29
N ILE A 56 -9.33 12.75 16.74
CA ILE A 56 -10.62 12.11 16.47
C ILE A 56 -10.83 11.98 14.96
N ARG A 57 -10.68 13.09 14.22
CA ARG A 57 -10.80 13.06 12.73
C ARG A 57 -9.77 12.16 12.07
N GLY A 58 -8.55 12.12 12.62
CA GLY A 58 -7.50 11.21 12.16
C GLY A 58 -7.83 9.74 12.41
N LEU A 59 -8.43 9.41 13.55
CA LEU A 59 -8.89 8.05 13.88
C LEU A 59 -10.10 7.63 13.04
N ASP A 60 -11.03 8.54 12.76
CA ASP A 60 -12.15 8.28 11.85
C ASP A 60 -11.64 7.90 10.46
N GLN A 61 -10.70 8.67 9.92
CA GLN A 61 -10.09 8.36 8.61
C GLN A 61 -9.31 7.05 8.66
N ALA A 62 -8.57 6.79 9.76
CA ALA A 62 -7.85 5.53 9.94
C ALA A 62 -8.79 4.32 10.01
N SER A 63 -9.97 4.48 10.62
CA SER A 63 -11.02 3.45 10.63
C SER A 63 -11.55 3.16 9.22
N GLN A 64 -11.80 4.19 8.41
CA GLN A 64 -12.19 4.03 7.00
C GLN A 64 -11.08 3.32 6.19
N ASN A 65 -9.82 3.76 6.32
CA ASN A 65 -8.69 3.13 5.66
C ASN A 65 -8.54 1.64 6.06
N THR A 66 -8.89 1.31 7.30
CA THR A 66 -8.84 -0.08 7.79
C THR A 66 -9.95 -0.92 7.14
N GLN A 67 -11.15 -0.35 6.97
CA GLN A 67 -12.26 -1.01 6.27
C GLN A 67 -11.94 -1.21 4.78
N ASP A 68 -11.33 -0.22 4.13
CA ASP A 68 -10.82 -0.35 2.77
C ASP A 68 -9.78 -1.47 2.67
N GLY A 69 -8.89 -1.55 3.67
CA GLY A 69 -7.91 -2.62 3.77
C GLY A 69 -8.53 -4.01 3.90
N ILE A 70 -9.59 -4.15 4.70
CA ILE A 70 -10.35 -5.40 4.81
C ILE A 70 -10.96 -5.77 3.45
N SER A 71 -11.53 -4.81 2.74
CA SER A 71 -12.13 -5.04 1.41
C SER A 71 -11.10 -5.51 0.38
N VAL A 72 -9.87 -4.95 0.42
CA VAL A 72 -8.75 -5.41 -0.42
C VAL A 72 -8.37 -6.85 -0.10
N VAL A 73 -8.25 -7.19 1.20
CA VAL A 73 -7.89 -8.55 1.64
C VAL A 73 -8.97 -9.56 1.23
N GLN A 74 -10.24 -9.24 1.41
CA GLN A 74 -11.37 -10.10 1.02
C GLN A 74 -11.43 -10.31 -0.50
N THR A 75 -11.15 -9.27 -1.29
CA THR A 75 -11.10 -9.38 -2.76
C THR A 75 -9.96 -10.31 -3.19
N ALA A 76 -8.79 -10.19 -2.56
CA ALA A 76 -7.66 -11.06 -2.84
C ALA A 76 -7.92 -12.50 -2.38
N GLU A 77 -8.52 -12.69 -1.20
CA GLU A 77 -8.84 -14.02 -0.67
C GLU A 77 -9.83 -14.76 -1.56
N GLY A 78 -10.90 -14.10 -2.00
CA GLY A 78 -11.89 -14.71 -2.90
C GLY A 78 -11.26 -15.20 -4.21
N ALA A 79 -10.38 -14.39 -4.81
CA ALA A 79 -9.67 -14.80 -6.03
C ALA A 79 -8.68 -15.95 -5.78
N ILE A 80 -7.96 -15.96 -4.65
CA ILE A 80 -7.05 -17.04 -4.27
C ILE A 80 -7.83 -18.34 -3.97
N GLU A 81 -9.03 -18.24 -3.43
CA GLU A 81 -9.91 -19.40 -3.24
C GLU A 81 -10.29 -20.06 -4.57
N GLU A 82 -10.66 -19.26 -5.59
CA GLU A 82 -10.93 -19.78 -6.93
C GLU A 82 -9.69 -20.44 -7.57
N VAL A 83 -8.50 -19.83 -7.41
CA VAL A 83 -7.24 -20.45 -7.83
C VAL A 83 -7.03 -21.79 -7.11
N GLY A 84 -7.34 -21.87 -5.82
CA GLY A 84 -7.28 -23.12 -5.04
C GLY A 84 -8.20 -24.22 -5.60
N ASN A 85 -9.42 -23.86 -5.95
CA ASN A 85 -10.39 -24.78 -6.56
C ASN A 85 -9.90 -25.28 -7.94
N ILE A 86 -9.34 -24.40 -8.76
CA ILE A 86 -8.77 -24.76 -10.05
C ILE A 86 -7.58 -25.72 -9.86
N VAL A 87 -6.66 -25.41 -8.95
CA VAL A 87 -5.48 -26.27 -8.69
C VAL A 87 -5.92 -27.66 -8.19
N GLN A 88 -6.97 -27.74 -7.35
CA GLN A 88 -7.57 -29.03 -6.97
C GLN A 88 -8.13 -29.79 -8.17
N ARG A 89 -8.86 -29.10 -9.05
CA ARG A 89 -9.37 -29.70 -10.29
C ARG A 89 -8.24 -30.19 -11.21
N MET A 90 -7.18 -29.39 -11.35
CA MET A 90 -5.98 -29.82 -12.10
C MET A 90 -5.34 -31.08 -11.47
N ARG A 91 -5.34 -31.17 -10.16
CA ARG A 91 -4.83 -32.36 -9.45
C ARG A 91 -5.65 -33.61 -9.74
N GLU A 92 -6.98 -33.51 -9.74
CA GLU A 92 -7.85 -34.61 -10.11
C GLU A 92 -7.55 -35.11 -11.54
N LEU A 93 -7.43 -34.20 -12.48
CA LEU A 93 -7.09 -34.49 -13.88
C LEU A 93 -5.68 -35.12 -14.01
N ALA A 94 -4.72 -34.63 -13.24
CA ALA A 94 -3.37 -35.19 -13.22
C ALA A 94 -3.34 -36.62 -12.67
N VAL A 95 -4.12 -36.90 -11.61
CA VAL A 95 -4.30 -38.27 -11.08
C VAL A 95 -4.99 -39.18 -12.11
N GLN A 96 -6.02 -38.68 -12.80
CA GLN A 96 -6.67 -39.40 -13.88
C GLN A 96 -5.66 -39.70 -15.01
N GLY A 97 -4.85 -38.70 -15.41
CA GLY A 97 -3.82 -38.85 -16.44
C GLY A 97 -2.68 -39.80 -16.08
N ALA A 98 -2.41 -39.99 -14.77
CA ALA A 98 -1.40 -40.92 -14.28
C ALA A 98 -1.79 -42.39 -14.45
N ASN A 99 -3.07 -42.70 -14.70
CA ASN A 99 -3.53 -44.07 -14.89
C ASN A 99 -3.03 -44.65 -16.22
N GLU A 100 -2.42 -45.84 -16.18
CA GLU A 100 -1.88 -46.53 -17.35
C GLU A 100 -2.97 -47.04 -18.32
N THR A 101 -4.23 -47.13 -17.86
CA THR A 101 -5.35 -47.52 -18.74
C THR A 101 -5.72 -46.47 -19.78
N ASN A 102 -5.27 -45.22 -19.61
CA ASN A 102 -5.50 -44.13 -20.53
C ASN A 102 -4.59 -44.25 -21.77
N THR A 103 -5.19 -44.11 -22.92
CA THR A 103 -4.47 -44.03 -24.20
C THR A 103 -3.76 -42.64 -24.33
N GLY A 104 -2.83 -42.53 -25.28
CA GLY A 104 -2.19 -41.24 -25.59
C GLY A 104 -3.23 -40.18 -26.02
N SER A 105 -4.31 -40.59 -26.71
CA SER A 105 -5.40 -39.70 -27.10
C SER A 105 -6.21 -39.20 -25.92
N ASP A 106 -6.46 -40.05 -24.91
CA ASP A 106 -7.18 -39.63 -23.69
C ASP A 106 -6.36 -38.67 -22.87
N ARG A 107 -5.05 -38.94 -22.71
CA ARG A 107 -4.11 -38.03 -22.03
C ARG A 107 -3.96 -36.71 -22.76
N ALA A 108 -4.03 -36.69 -24.11
CA ALA A 108 -4.00 -35.45 -24.85
C ALA A 108 -5.21 -34.57 -24.53
N LYS A 109 -6.43 -35.15 -24.41
CA LYS A 109 -7.62 -34.38 -23.98
C LYS A 109 -7.53 -33.89 -22.56
N ILE A 110 -7.01 -34.70 -21.64
CA ILE A 110 -6.72 -34.26 -20.25
C ILE A 110 -5.71 -33.11 -20.23
N SER A 111 -4.66 -33.21 -21.05
CA SER A 111 -3.64 -32.14 -21.17
C SER A 111 -4.22 -30.84 -21.72
N GLU A 112 -5.20 -30.91 -22.64
CA GLU A 112 -5.90 -29.74 -23.16
C GLU A 112 -6.74 -29.06 -22.08
N GLU A 113 -7.52 -29.83 -21.30
CA GLU A 113 -8.25 -29.27 -20.13
C GLU A 113 -7.30 -28.67 -19.09
N LEU A 114 -6.19 -29.33 -18.78
CA LEU A 114 -5.17 -28.80 -17.88
C LEU A 114 -4.55 -27.49 -18.38
N THR A 115 -4.35 -27.35 -19.71
CA THR A 115 -3.83 -26.11 -20.30
C THR A 115 -4.84 -24.96 -20.14
N GLN A 116 -6.12 -25.22 -20.37
CA GLN A 116 -7.17 -24.20 -20.17
C GLN A 116 -7.27 -23.77 -18.70
N LEU A 117 -7.19 -24.72 -17.77
CA LEU A 117 -7.18 -24.41 -16.33
C LEU A 117 -5.92 -23.63 -15.92
N HIS A 118 -4.77 -23.94 -16.52
CA HIS A 118 -3.53 -23.20 -16.31
C HIS A 118 -3.65 -21.74 -16.79
N GLU A 119 -4.20 -21.52 -17.98
CA GLU A 119 -4.45 -20.18 -18.52
C GLU A 119 -5.48 -19.41 -17.67
N GLU A 120 -6.46 -20.11 -17.10
CA GLU A 120 -7.46 -19.49 -16.23
C GLU A 120 -6.88 -19.00 -14.90
N ILE A 121 -5.90 -19.72 -14.31
CA ILE A 121 -5.16 -19.23 -13.14
C ILE A 121 -4.46 -17.91 -13.46
N ASP A 122 -3.74 -17.84 -14.59
CA ASP A 122 -3.05 -16.60 -14.98
C ASP A 122 -4.05 -15.48 -15.28
N ARG A 123 -5.21 -15.79 -15.90
CA ARG A 123 -6.27 -14.82 -16.11
C ARG A 123 -6.82 -14.26 -14.79
N ILE A 124 -7.07 -15.10 -13.79
CA ILE A 124 -7.51 -14.66 -12.46
C ILE A 124 -6.45 -13.79 -11.80
N ALA A 125 -5.18 -14.20 -11.86
CA ALA A 125 -4.08 -13.42 -11.29
C ALA A 125 -3.93 -12.04 -11.94
N GLU A 126 -4.17 -11.93 -13.25
CA GLU A 126 -4.08 -10.65 -13.99
C GLU A 126 -5.34 -9.79 -13.88
N SER A 127 -6.52 -10.40 -13.82
CA SER A 127 -7.79 -9.67 -13.78
C SER A 127 -8.18 -9.18 -12.39
N THR A 128 -7.60 -9.76 -11.32
CA THR A 128 -7.94 -9.39 -9.94
C THR A 128 -7.31 -8.06 -9.58
N GLN A 129 -8.14 -7.03 -9.49
CA GLN A 129 -7.72 -5.68 -9.16
C GLN A 129 -8.66 -5.03 -8.14
N PHE A 130 -8.14 -4.08 -7.39
CA PHE A 130 -8.91 -3.23 -6.49
C PHE A 130 -8.56 -1.77 -6.79
N ASN A 131 -9.55 -0.97 -7.16
CA ASN A 131 -9.37 0.43 -7.52
C ASN A 131 -8.24 0.66 -8.56
N GLY A 132 -8.20 -0.18 -9.61
CA GLY A 132 -7.19 -0.12 -10.67
C GLY A 132 -5.78 -0.57 -10.26
N LYS A 133 -5.63 -1.17 -9.07
CA LYS A 133 -4.37 -1.77 -8.61
C LYS A 133 -4.48 -3.29 -8.68
N ASP A 134 -3.62 -3.91 -9.47
CA ASP A 134 -3.53 -5.37 -9.51
C ASP A 134 -3.09 -5.90 -8.14
N LEU A 135 -3.70 -6.99 -7.70
CA LEU A 135 -3.43 -7.57 -6.39
C LEU A 135 -2.54 -8.80 -6.45
N LEU A 136 -2.75 -9.70 -7.42
CA LEU A 136 -2.24 -11.07 -7.42
C LEU A 136 -1.16 -11.36 -8.46
N ASN A 137 -0.92 -10.45 -9.41
CA ASN A 137 0.02 -10.68 -10.51
C ASN A 137 1.49 -10.37 -10.16
N GLY A 138 1.76 -9.85 -8.97
CA GLY A 138 3.12 -9.50 -8.51
C GLY A 138 3.80 -8.39 -9.34
N LYS A 139 3.09 -7.78 -10.28
CA LYS A 139 3.63 -6.71 -11.12
C LYS A 139 3.76 -5.44 -10.29
N ASN A 140 4.97 -5.12 -9.87
CA ASN A 140 5.28 -3.82 -9.30
C ASN A 140 5.56 -2.85 -10.46
N THR A 141 4.58 -2.04 -10.82
CA THR A 141 4.83 -0.89 -11.67
C THR A 141 5.57 0.14 -10.83
N VAL A 142 6.88 0.22 -10.96
CA VAL A 142 7.64 1.34 -10.42
C VAL A 142 7.38 2.52 -11.36
N ARG A 143 6.52 3.44 -10.96
CA ARG A 143 6.36 4.71 -11.65
C ARG A 143 7.63 5.52 -11.41
N VAL A 144 8.39 5.76 -12.45
CA VAL A 144 9.42 6.79 -12.44
C VAL A 144 8.75 8.15 -12.70
N GLU A 145 9.08 9.14 -11.88
CA GLU A 145 8.50 10.49 -11.92
C GLU A 145 8.74 11.23 -13.24
N ASN A 146 9.06 10.75 -14.32
CA ASN A 146 9.17 11.45 -15.62
C ASN A 146 8.66 10.62 -16.80
N GLY A 147 7.68 9.73 -16.57
CA GLY A 147 6.99 9.02 -17.66
C GLY A 147 7.78 7.88 -18.29
N HIS A 148 8.93 7.52 -17.75
CA HIS A 148 9.75 6.40 -18.21
C HIS A 148 9.74 5.29 -17.13
N ASN A 149 9.29 4.10 -17.51
CA ASN A 149 9.31 2.92 -16.64
C ASN A 149 10.72 2.33 -16.61
N ILE A 150 11.46 2.58 -15.55
CA ILE A 150 12.72 1.88 -15.31
C ILE A 150 12.44 0.70 -14.37
N VAL A 151 12.68 -0.47 -14.87
CA VAL A 151 12.56 -1.72 -14.12
C VAL A 151 13.80 -1.88 -13.25
N GLN A 152 13.58 -1.96 -11.94
CA GLN A 152 14.61 -2.40 -11.02
C GLN A 152 14.78 -3.91 -11.18
N ALA A 153 15.72 -4.33 -12.01
CA ALA A 153 16.06 -5.74 -12.18
C ALA A 153 16.78 -6.22 -10.92
N GLY A 154 16.05 -6.92 -10.08
CA GLY A 154 16.61 -7.65 -8.94
C GLY A 154 16.05 -9.05 -8.94
N ASN A 155 16.58 -9.94 -9.77
CA ASN A 155 16.38 -11.36 -9.59
C ASN A 155 17.71 -12.04 -9.33
N SER A 156 18.07 -12.10 -8.08
CA SER A 156 19.02 -13.07 -7.56
C SER A 156 18.45 -13.58 -6.24
N SER A 157 18.57 -14.86 -6.03
CA SER A 157 18.17 -15.57 -4.81
C SER A 157 18.89 -15.11 -3.52
N ASN A 158 19.49 -13.91 -3.54
CA ASN A 158 20.07 -13.22 -2.39
C ASN A 158 19.56 -11.78 -2.33
N ALA A 159 18.91 -11.43 -1.22
CA ALA A 159 18.20 -10.20 -0.96
C ALA A 159 19.07 -8.91 -0.88
N ASP A 160 20.38 -8.96 -1.15
CA ASP A 160 21.32 -7.90 -0.83
C ASP A 160 21.96 -7.19 -2.03
N ASN A 161 21.64 -7.55 -3.27
CA ASN A 161 22.24 -6.92 -4.44
C ASN A 161 21.41 -5.73 -4.93
N LYS A 162 21.78 -4.53 -4.54
CA LYS A 162 21.13 -3.28 -4.93
C LYS A 162 21.90 -2.58 -6.05
N VAL A 163 21.27 -2.46 -7.22
CA VAL A 163 21.73 -1.57 -8.29
C VAL A 163 20.87 -0.30 -8.24
N LYS A 164 21.50 0.85 -8.05
CA LYS A 164 20.84 2.15 -8.12
C LYS A 164 20.91 2.66 -9.57
N ILE A 165 19.75 2.97 -10.16
CA ILE A 165 19.66 3.48 -11.51
C ILE A 165 19.25 4.95 -11.43
N GLU A 166 20.04 5.85 -12.00
CA GLU A 166 19.74 7.27 -12.09
C GLU A 166 19.63 7.65 -13.57
N VAL A 167 18.47 8.14 -14.00
CA VAL A 167 18.24 8.64 -15.36
C VAL A 167 18.23 10.14 -15.35
N GLN A 168 18.99 10.76 -16.24
CA GLN A 168 18.99 12.19 -16.41
C GLN A 168 17.78 12.63 -17.26
N ASP A 169 17.14 13.70 -16.84
CA ASP A 169 15.93 14.22 -17.49
C ASP A 169 16.19 14.56 -18.98
N GLY A 170 15.34 14.05 -19.88
CA GLY A 170 15.47 14.23 -21.32
C GLY A 170 16.41 13.24 -22.02
N PHE A 171 16.74 12.10 -21.42
CA PHE A 171 17.44 11.02 -22.13
C PHE A 171 16.51 10.41 -23.19
N ASP A 172 17.02 10.29 -24.42
CA ASP A 172 16.25 9.78 -25.55
C ASP A 172 16.30 8.25 -25.64
N PHE A 173 15.15 7.62 -25.43
CA PHE A 173 14.98 6.17 -25.53
C PHE A 173 14.42 5.70 -26.86
N ASP A 174 14.03 6.63 -27.75
CA ASP A 174 13.22 6.31 -28.93
C ASP A 174 13.95 5.46 -29.98
N ASP A 175 15.26 5.53 -30.00
CA ASP A 175 16.11 4.81 -30.95
C ASP A 175 16.78 3.53 -30.35
N LEU A 176 16.48 3.17 -29.09
CA LEU A 176 17.01 1.95 -28.47
C LEU A 176 16.16 0.73 -28.80
N THR A 177 16.74 -0.26 -29.47
CA THR A 177 16.13 -1.55 -29.73
C THR A 177 16.66 -2.62 -28.77
N GLU A 178 15.90 -3.71 -28.63
CA GLU A 178 16.13 -4.81 -27.67
C GLU A 178 17.55 -5.46 -27.76
N ASN A 179 18.26 -5.25 -28.86
CA ASN A 179 19.57 -5.83 -29.13
C ASN A 179 20.74 -4.82 -29.12
N ASP A 180 20.46 -3.53 -28.98
CA ASP A 180 21.48 -2.49 -29.17
C ASP A 180 22.43 -2.38 -27.99
N LEU A 181 22.01 -2.76 -26.81
CA LEU A 181 22.79 -2.64 -25.58
C LEU A 181 22.68 -3.91 -24.75
N LYS A 182 23.77 -4.65 -24.57
CA LYS A 182 23.85 -5.82 -23.69
C LYS A 182 24.96 -5.63 -22.68
N VAL A 183 24.61 -5.61 -21.39
CA VAL A 183 25.56 -5.62 -20.27
C VAL A 183 25.46 -6.97 -19.59
N LYS A 184 26.42 -7.85 -19.81
CA LYS A 184 26.49 -9.15 -19.15
C LYS A 184 27.55 -9.11 -18.07
N ILE A 185 27.14 -9.35 -16.84
CA ILE A 185 28.04 -9.46 -15.70
C ILE A 185 28.07 -10.92 -15.27
N ASP A 186 29.08 -11.64 -15.75
CA ASP A 186 29.37 -13.00 -15.28
C ASP A 186 30.37 -12.92 -14.12
N ASN A 187 30.32 -13.88 -13.22
CA ASN A 187 31.04 -14.05 -11.94
C ASN A 187 32.38 -13.32 -11.73
N ASN A 188 32.95 -12.70 -12.71
CA ASN A 188 34.19 -11.91 -12.63
C ASN A 188 34.47 -11.06 -13.89
N SER A 189 33.56 -10.99 -14.84
CA SER A 189 33.77 -10.25 -16.10
C SER A 189 32.53 -9.49 -16.51
N ILE A 190 32.74 -8.25 -16.90
CA ILE A 190 31.69 -7.40 -17.50
C ILE A 190 31.90 -7.43 -18.99
N LYS A 191 30.88 -7.85 -19.72
CA LYS A 191 30.87 -7.75 -21.17
C LYS A 191 29.77 -6.77 -21.58
N ILE A 192 30.18 -5.59 -22.03
CA ILE A 192 29.29 -4.56 -22.56
C ILE A 192 29.34 -4.68 -24.09
N THR A 193 28.21 -4.96 -24.71
CA THR A 193 28.08 -4.98 -26.16
C THR A 193 27.18 -3.82 -26.57
N ASN A 194 27.71 -2.86 -27.33
CA ASN A 194 26.96 -1.75 -27.90
C ASN A 194 26.96 -1.95 -29.42
N GLN A 195 25.78 -2.17 -29.98
CA GLN A 195 25.60 -2.28 -31.45
C GLN A 195 25.07 -0.98 -32.06
N ASN A 196 24.72 0.01 -31.23
CA ASN A 196 24.20 1.29 -31.71
C ASN A 196 25.20 2.40 -31.43
N SER A 197 25.75 2.98 -32.51
CA SER A 197 26.77 4.04 -32.44
C SER A 197 26.25 5.39 -31.90
N LYS A 198 24.94 5.52 -31.67
CA LYS A 198 24.32 6.72 -31.10
C LYS A 198 24.54 6.86 -29.59
N TYR A 199 24.94 5.79 -28.90
CA TYR A 199 25.11 5.80 -27.44
C TYR A 199 26.56 5.58 -27.06
N GLY A 200 27.10 6.50 -26.27
CA GLY A 200 28.43 6.38 -25.66
C GLY A 200 28.33 5.60 -24.34
N ILE A 201 29.27 4.69 -24.09
CA ILE A 201 29.37 3.96 -22.83
C ILE A 201 30.63 4.40 -22.11
N GLY A 202 30.42 4.97 -20.90
CA GLY A 202 31.50 5.28 -19.96
C GLY A 202 31.40 4.38 -18.73
N ALA A 203 32.52 3.95 -18.18
CA ALA A 203 32.53 3.19 -16.95
C ALA A 203 33.66 3.69 -16.04
N THR A 204 33.32 3.98 -14.79
CA THR A 204 34.28 4.39 -13.75
C THR A 204 34.23 3.39 -12.58
N GLY A 205 35.38 3.08 -11.98
CA GLY A 205 35.46 2.09 -10.89
C GLY A 205 35.51 0.64 -11.37
N ILE A 206 36.03 0.42 -12.59
CA ILE A 206 36.27 -0.92 -13.16
C ILE A 206 37.77 -1.19 -13.23
N ASN A 207 38.22 -2.18 -12.49
CA ASN A 207 39.61 -2.70 -12.58
C ASN A 207 39.62 -4.00 -13.39
N GLY A 208 40.03 -3.89 -14.65
CA GLY A 208 39.99 -5.02 -15.58
C GLY A 208 38.53 -5.43 -15.89
N ASN A 209 38.15 -6.64 -15.53
CA ASN A 209 36.79 -7.16 -15.72
C ASN A 209 35.97 -7.22 -14.43
N LYS A 210 36.37 -6.52 -13.35
CA LYS A 210 35.68 -6.50 -12.06
C LYS A 210 35.07 -5.12 -11.78
N ILE A 211 33.84 -5.09 -11.29
CA ILE A 211 33.25 -3.89 -10.72
C ILE A 211 33.62 -3.84 -9.24
N ASP A 212 34.29 -2.77 -8.83
CA ASP A 212 34.49 -2.48 -7.42
C ASP A 212 33.20 -1.97 -6.80
N LYS A 213 33.08 -2.05 -5.47
CA LYS A 213 31.99 -1.44 -4.72
C LYS A 213 31.86 0.04 -5.13
N ASP A 214 30.65 0.46 -5.46
CA ASP A 214 30.32 1.79 -5.99
C ASP A 214 30.81 2.08 -7.43
N GLY A 215 31.07 1.03 -8.21
CA GLY A 215 31.35 1.19 -9.65
C GLY A 215 30.13 1.73 -10.40
N VAL A 216 30.35 2.74 -11.25
CA VAL A 216 29.31 3.42 -12.03
C VAL A 216 29.47 3.11 -13.50
N ILE A 217 28.43 2.56 -14.13
CA ILE A 217 28.32 2.45 -15.59
C ILE A 217 27.44 3.62 -16.06
N THR A 218 27.93 4.42 -16.98
CA THR A 218 27.22 5.55 -17.55
C THR A 218 26.96 5.30 -19.03
N ILE A 219 25.73 5.40 -19.45
CA ILE A 219 25.32 5.35 -20.86
C ILE A 219 24.91 6.78 -21.24
N THR A 220 25.50 7.35 -22.27
CA THR A 220 25.26 8.71 -22.70
C THR A 220 24.64 8.71 -24.11
N ASP A 221 23.59 9.45 -24.33
CA ASP A 221 22.98 9.66 -25.65
C ASP A 221 23.71 10.74 -26.46
N ASN A 222 23.31 10.92 -27.73
CA ASN A 222 23.85 11.96 -28.62
C ASN A 222 23.57 13.41 -28.14
N ASN A 223 22.63 13.56 -27.21
CA ASN A 223 22.28 14.88 -26.66
C ASN A 223 23.03 15.18 -25.37
N GLY A 224 24.00 14.32 -24.97
CA GLY A 224 24.80 14.45 -23.76
C GLY A 224 24.05 14.10 -22.47
N LYS A 225 22.87 13.51 -22.55
CA LYS A 225 22.13 13.00 -21.40
C LYS A 225 22.58 11.60 -21.04
N SER A 226 22.53 11.26 -19.76
CA SER A 226 23.11 10.00 -19.30
C SER A 226 22.18 9.21 -18.38
N ILE A 227 22.30 7.88 -18.48
CA ILE A 227 21.81 6.94 -17.49
C ILE A 227 23.01 6.41 -16.70
N LYS A 228 22.93 6.44 -15.38
CA LYS A 228 23.96 5.94 -14.48
C LYS A 228 23.45 4.72 -13.72
N PHE A 229 24.22 3.64 -13.77
CA PHE A 229 23.99 2.41 -13.00
C PHE A 229 25.07 2.34 -11.92
N THR A 230 24.71 2.52 -10.66
CA THR A 230 25.63 2.40 -9.54
C THR A 230 25.44 1.04 -8.87
N VAL A 231 26.48 0.22 -8.84
CA VAL A 231 26.46 -1.11 -8.19
C VAL A 231 26.92 -0.94 -6.75
N THR A 232 26.02 -1.10 -5.79
CA THR A 232 26.33 -0.91 -4.36
C THR A 232 26.94 -2.14 -3.69
N GLU A 233 26.77 -3.35 -4.26
CA GLU A 233 27.43 -4.59 -3.79
C GLU A 233 27.66 -5.54 -4.96
N ALA A 234 28.92 -5.97 -5.15
CA ALA A 234 29.34 -6.80 -6.28
C ALA A 234 29.60 -8.25 -5.85
N THR A 235 28.55 -9.08 -5.80
CA THR A 235 28.72 -10.53 -5.82
C THR A 235 27.59 -11.18 -6.61
N GLY A 236 27.92 -11.68 -7.82
CA GLY A 236 27.05 -12.60 -8.56
C GLY A 236 25.86 -11.96 -9.27
N LEU A 237 26.01 -10.76 -9.86
CA LEU A 237 24.95 -10.11 -10.61
C LEU A 237 24.93 -10.62 -12.06
N ASP A 238 23.91 -11.39 -12.43
CA ASP A 238 23.58 -11.68 -13.81
C ASP A 238 22.49 -10.67 -14.25
N LEU A 239 22.92 -9.53 -14.76
CA LEU A 239 22.04 -8.55 -15.41
C LEU A 239 21.80 -9.03 -16.84
N GLN A 240 20.81 -9.87 -17.03
CA GLN A 240 20.30 -10.15 -18.37
C GLN A 240 19.49 -8.95 -18.83
N THR A 241 20.07 -8.18 -19.71
CA THR A 241 19.61 -6.88 -20.19
C THR A 241 18.49 -6.93 -21.23
N GLU A 242 17.86 -8.05 -21.47
CA GLU A 242 16.68 -8.12 -22.33
C GLU A 242 15.50 -7.32 -21.78
N THR A 243 15.59 -6.83 -20.53
CA THR A 243 14.56 -6.10 -19.83
C THR A 243 14.85 -4.61 -19.59
N LEU A 244 16.04 -4.12 -19.90
CA LEU A 244 16.46 -2.78 -19.45
C LEU A 244 16.06 -1.63 -20.37
N LEU A 245 15.76 -1.88 -21.66
CA LEU A 245 15.62 -0.83 -22.66
C LEU A 245 14.51 -1.05 -23.69
N GLY A 246 13.58 -1.93 -23.44
CA GLY A 246 12.42 -2.15 -24.32
C GLY A 246 11.32 -1.11 -24.11
N LYS A 247 10.80 -0.59 -25.19
CA LYS A 247 9.59 0.26 -25.31
C LYS A 247 8.30 -0.45 -24.82
N LYS A 248 8.40 -1.68 -24.35
CA LYS A 248 7.36 -2.45 -23.66
C LYS A 248 7.50 -2.20 -22.17
N GLU A 249 6.36 -1.90 -21.53
CA GLU A 249 6.27 -1.95 -20.07
C GLU A 249 6.98 -3.20 -19.57
N ALA A 250 8.21 -3.04 -19.08
CA ALA A 250 8.93 -4.12 -18.47
C ALA A 250 8.29 -4.40 -17.12
N THR A 251 7.29 -5.24 -17.16
CA THR A 251 6.71 -5.82 -15.96
C THR A 251 7.69 -6.85 -15.44
N THR A 252 8.51 -6.48 -14.46
CA THR A 252 9.19 -7.48 -13.64
C THR A 252 8.11 -8.23 -12.87
N GLU A 253 7.86 -9.45 -13.28
CA GLU A 253 7.09 -10.38 -12.47
C GLU A 253 7.88 -10.62 -11.17
N ASN A 254 7.58 -9.85 -10.13
CA ASN A 254 8.05 -10.16 -8.80
C ASN A 254 7.33 -11.45 -8.36
N ILE A 255 8.11 -12.52 -8.26
CA ILE A 255 7.67 -13.77 -7.58
C ILE A 255 7.27 -13.48 -6.13
N SER A 256 7.85 -12.44 -5.53
CA SER A 256 7.49 -11.92 -4.22
C SER A 256 6.29 -10.97 -4.34
N GLY A 257 5.13 -11.36 -3.90
CA GLY A 257 3.88 -10.63 -3.91
C GLY A 257 3.95 -9.11 -3.66
N LYS A 258 2.82 -8.46 -3.74
CA LYS A 258 2.67 -7.00 -3.58
C LYS A 258 2.50 -6.62 -2.11
N GLU A 259 3.21 -5.62 -1.66
CA GLU A 259 3.05 -5.05 -0.33
C GLU A 259 2.20 -3.77 -0.40
N ILE A 260 1.10 -3.74 0.33
CA ILE A 260 0.21 -2.57 0.43
C ILE A 260 0.34 -2.01 1.84
N SER A 261 0.79 -0.76 1.95
CA SER A 261 0.84 -0.05 3.22
C SER A 261 -0.48 0.66 3.49
N LEU A 262 -1.12 0.32 4.61
CA LEU A 262 -2.35 0.95 5.10
C LEU A 262 -2.02 1.86 6.29
N GLN A 263 -2.46 3.10 6.24
CA GLN A 263 -2.37 4.02 7.37
C GLN A 263 -3.53 3.74 8.32
N VAL A 264 -3.24 3.07 9.45
CA VAL A 264 -4.22 2.64 10.46
C VAL A 264 -4.15 3.45 11.74
N GLY A 265 -3.58 4.63 11.70
CA GLY A 265 -3.50 5.52 12.84
C GLY A 265 -3.48 6.99 12.46
N ALA A 266 -3.75 7.86 13.45
CA ALA A 266 -3.86 9.31 13.25
C ALA A 266 -2.53 10.04 13.07
N ASN A 267 -1.38 9.39 13.34
CA ASN A 267 -0.04 9.99 13.28
C ASN A 267 0.85 9.27 12.25
N THR A 268 1.95 9.90 11.86
CA THR A 268 2.91 9.43 10.83
C THR A 268 4.00 8.50 11.38
N SER A 269 3.75 7.69 12.41
CA SER A 269 4.74 6.74 12.92
C SER A 269 4.62 5.38 12.19
N ASP A 270 5.74 4.70 11.97
CA ASP A 270 5.79 3.37 11.35
C ASP A 270 4.92 2.34 12.09
N SER A 271 4.73 2.50 13.40
CA SER A 271 3.84 1.67 14.22
C SER A 271 2.35 1.84 13.88
N GLN A 272 1.99 2.90 13.17
CA GLN A 272 0.62 3.21 12.76
C GLN A 272 0.36 2.91 11.27
N THR A 273 1.32 2.27 10.61
CA THR A 273 1.16 1.71 9.28
C THR A 273 1.12 0.19 9.36
N LEU A 274 0.14 -0.43 8.71
CA LEU A 274 0.04 -1.87 8.58
C LEU A 274 0.37 -2.26 7.15
N LYS A 275 1.35 -3.15 6.99
CA LYS A 275 1.78 -3.66 5.70
C LYS A 275 1.05 -4.97 5.43
N VAL A 276 0.24 -5.00 4.38
CA VAL A 276 -0.45 -6.17 3.88
C VAL A 276 0.36 -6.74 2.73
N LYS A 277 0.91 -7.93 2.91
CA LYS A 277 1.63 -8.65 1.86
C LYS A 277 0.67 -9.61 1.16
N ILE A 278 0.43 -9.40 -0.13
CA ILE A 278 -0.37 -10.25 -0.98
C ILE A 278 0.59 -11.01 -1.89
N GLU A 279 0.60 -12.33 -1.82
CA GLU A 279 1.51 -13.15 -2.61
C GLU A 279 1.04 -13.27 -4.06
N ASN A 280 2.00 -13.43 -4.97
CA ASN A 280 1.72 -13.67 -6.38
C ASN A 280 1.24 -15.12 -6.56
N VAL A 281 0.08 -15.31 -7.17
CA VAL A 281 -0.51 -16.62 -7.45
C VAL A 281 -0.53 -16.98 -8.94
N SER A 282 0.29 -16.31 -9.76
CA SER A 282 0.47 -16.72 -11.16
C SER A 282 1.04 -18.13 -11.25
N THR A 283 0.80 -18.79 -12.36
CA THR A 283 1.28 -20.17 -12.60
C THR A 283 2.79 -20.30 -12.46
N LYS A 284 3.56 -19.30 -12.88
CA LYS A 284 5.02 -19.23 -12.67
C LYS A 284 5.40 -19.16 -11.20
N SER A 285 4.69 -18.33 -10.41
CA SER A 285 4.93 -18.20 -8.96
C SER A 285 4.58 -19.48 -8.22
N LEU A 286 3.50 -20.14 -8.62
CA LEU A 286 3.09 -21.42 -8.05
C LEU A 286 4.03 -22.59 -8.45
N GLY A 287 4.89 -22.38 -9.46
CA GLY A 287 5.81 -23.40 -9.97
C GLY A 287 5.14 -24.41 -10.89
N LEU A 288 4.04 -24.00 -11.50
CA LEU A 288 3.31 -24.81 -12.48
C LEU A 288 3.88 -24.55 -13.87
N ASN A 289 4.62 -25.52 -14.40
CA ASN A 289 5.22 -25.41 -15.72
C ASN A 289 4.32 -26.01 -16.81
N GLY A 290 3.98 -25.25 -17.83
CA GLY A 290 3.21 -25.71 -19.00
C GLY A 290 3.90 -26.87 -19.73
N ASP A 291 5.23 -26.96 -19.69
CA ASP A 291 6.00 -28.06 -20.31
C ASP A 291 5.68 -29.44 -19.72
N THR A 292 5.32 -29.52 -18.42
CA THR A 292 4.92 -30.78 -17.79
C THR A 292 3.55 -31.24 -18.29
N ILE A 293 2.65 -30.29 -18.55
CA ILE A 293 1.31 -30.54 -19.12
C ILE A 293 1.45 -31.13 -20.53
N THR A 294 2.28 -30.54 -21.39
CA THR A 294 2.49 -31.03 -22.76
C THR A 294 3.20 -32.38 -22.81
N LYS A 295 4.09 -32.66 -21.85
CA LYS A 295 4.76 -33.98 -21.74
C LYS A 295 3.81 -35.10 -21.32
N MET A 296 2.72 -34.77 -20.61
CA MET A 296 1.70 -35.72 -20.14
C MET A 296 0.90 -36.33 -21.31
N ALA A 297 0.75 -35.59 -22.42
CA ALA A 297 0.09 -36.06 -23.64
C ALA A 297 0.85 -37.19 -24.35
N LYS A 298 2.09 -37.54 -23.94
CA LYS A 298 2.89 -38.60 -24.57
C LYS A 298 2.44 -39.96 -24.09
N GLU A 299 2.56 -40.97 -25.02
CA GLU A 299 2.20 -42.35 -24.69
C GLU A 299 3.16 -43.05 -23.77
N GLY A 300 2.67 -44.01 -23.00
CA GLY A 300 3.44 -44.94 -22.19
C GLY A 300 3.97 -44.29 -20.87
N THR A 301 5.05 -44.90 -20.34
CA THR A 301 5.68 -44.53 -19.07
C THR A 301 6.15 -43.07 -18.99
N LYS A 302 6.41 -42.41 -20.12
CA LYS A 302 6.79 -40.98 -20.14
C LYS A 302 5.62 -40.08 -19.79
N GLY A 303 4.41 -40.43 -20.22
CA GLY A 303 3.19 -39.69 -19.86
C GLY A 303 2.81 -39.86 -18.40
N THR A 304 2.90 -41.07 -17.83
CA THR A 304 2.63 -41.35 -16.41
C THR A 304 3.65 -40.69 -15.49
N THR A 305 4.93 -40.68 -15.86
CA THR A 305 5.96 -39.96 -15.10
C THR A 305 5.70 -38.46 -15.07
N ALA A 306 5.35 -37.85 -16.20
CA ALA A 306 5.00 -36.43 -16.28
C ALA A 306 3.76 -36.10 -15.46
N ALA A 307 2.73 -36.98 -15.45
CA ALA A 307 1.55 -36.84 -14.60
C ALA A 307 1.90 -36.87 -13.10
N ASN A 308 2.76 -37.79 -12.69
CA ASN A 308 3.23 -37.89 -11.31
C ASN A 308 4.04 -36.65 -10.88
N ASP A 309 4.86 -36.10 -11.75
CA ASP A 309 5.61 -34.87 -11.48
C ASP A 309 4.68 -33.65 -11.43
N MET A 310 3.62 -33.66 -12.24
CA MET A 310 2.57 -32.64 -12.18
C MET A 310 1.82 -32.69 -10.85
N ILE A 311 1.46 -33.89 -10.35
CA ILE A 311 0.80 -34.04 -9.03
C ILE A 311 1.68 -33.43 -7.94
N LYS A 312 3.00 -33.71 -7.92
CA LYS A 312 3.91 -33.13 -6.94
C LYS A 312 3.99 -31.61 -7.01
N SER A 313 3.97 -31.01 -8.21
CA SER A 313 4.00 -29.57 -8.37
C SER A 313 2.66 -28.94 -7.95
N LEU A 314 1.52 -29.61 -8.22
CA LEU A 314 0.20 -29.17 -7.79
C LEU A 314 0.03 -29.26 -6.27
N ASP A 315 0.58 -30.29 -5.62
CA ASP A 315 0.57 -30.40 -4.15
C ASP A 315 1.35 -29.23 -3.51
N LYS A 316 2.50 -28.85 -4.07
CA LYS A 316 3.25 -27.66 -3.63
C LYS A 316 2.51 -26.34 -3.91
N ALA A 317 1.83 -26.27 -5.04
CA ALA A 317 1.01 -25.11 -5.38
C ALA A 317 -0.15 -24.95 -4.38
N LEU A 318 -0.85 -26.04 -4.03
CA LEU A 318 -1.89 -26.05 -3.00
C LEU A 318 -1.38 -25.63 -1.63
N GLU A 319 -0.20 -26.07 -1.24
CA GLU A 319 0.43 -25.64 0.01
C GLU A 319 0.69 -24.13 0.02
N ARG A 320 1.19 -23.57 -1.08
CA ARG A 320 1.39 -22.11 -1.23
C ARG A 320 0.08 -21.34 -1.19
N VAL A 321 -0.93 -21.78 -1.93
CA VAL A 321 -2.26 -21.17 -1.94
C VAL A 321 -2.86 -21.17 -0.53
N ASN A 322 -2.79 -22.28 0.19
CA ASN A 322 -3.29 -22.39 1.55
C ASN A 322 -2.50 -21.50 2.52
N THR A 323 -1.18 -21.40 2.37
CA THR A 323 -0.35 -20.50 3.17
C THR A 323 -0.71 -19.05 2.91
N SER A 324 -0.91 -18.66 1.65
CA SER A 324 -1.34 -17.32 1.28
C SER A 324 -2.71 -16.98 1.87
N ARG A 325 -3.68 -17.91 1.80
CA ARG A 325 -5.00 -17.75 2.43
C ARG A 325 -4.89 -17.61 3.95
N ALA A 326 -4.08 -18.43 4.60
CA ALA A 326 -3.88 -18.35 6.05
C ALA A 326 -3.27 -16.98 6.46
N ASN A 327 -2.32 -16.48 5.68
CA ASN A 327 -1.72 -15.16 5.90
C ASN A 327 -2.74 -14.02 5.72
N LEU A 328 -3.59 -14.09 4.68
CA LEU A 328 -4.65 -13.10 4.46
C LEU A 328 -5.71 -13.15 5.55
N GLY A 329 -6.14 -14.34 5.99
CA GLY A 329 -7.08 -14.50 7.11
C GLY A 329 -6.51 -13.96 8.43
N ALA A 330 -5.23 -14.21 8.72
CA ALA A 330 -4.55 -13.61 9.87
C ALA A 330 -4.49 -12.08 9.77
N MET A 331 -4.27 -11.54 8.56
CA MET A 331 -4.24 -10.11 8.32
C MET A 331 -5.62 -9.48 8.48
N GLN A 332 -6.68 -10.14 7.99
CA GLN A 332 -8.06 -9.70 8.20
C GLN A 332 -8.40 -9.61 9.70
N ASN A 333 -8.10 -10.64 10.48
CA ASN A 333 -8.31 -10.61 11.93
C ASN A 333 -7.56 -9.46 12.63
N ARG A 334 -6.34 -9.17 12.16
CA ARG A 334 -5.55 -8.02 12.67
C ARG A 334 -6.21 -6.69 12.32
N LEU A 335 -6.70 -6.53 11.10
CA LEU A 335 -7.41 -5.32 10.66
C LEU A 335 -8.71 -5.14 11.43
N GLU A 336 -9.50 -6.19 11.65
CA GLU A 336 -10.74 -6.14 12.45
C GLU A 336 -10.45 -5.75 13.90
N THR A 337 -9.42 -6.32 14.50
CA THR A 337 -8.99 -5.95 15.86
C THR A 337 -8.53 -4.48 15.89
N THR A 338 -7.81 -4.03 14.87
CA THR A 338 -7.37 -2.63 14.74
C THR A 338 -8.56 -1.71 14.61
N ALA A 339 -9.55 -2.02 13.76
CA ALA A 339 -10.77 -1.23 13.60
C ALA A 339 -11.53 -1.10 14.94
N SER A 340 -11.68 -2.18 15.70
CA SER A 340 -12.29 -2.16 17.03
C SER A 340 -11.52 -1.27 18.01
N ASN A 341 -10.20 -1.35 18.03
CA ASN A 341 -9.35 -0.50 18.87
C ASN A 341 -9.44 0.98 18.47
N LEU A 342 -9.51 1.30 17.17
CA LEU A 342 -9.68 2.65 16.68
C LEU A 342 -11.01 3.23 17.11
N THR A 343 -12.10 2.46 17.02
CA THR A 343 -13.44 2.86 17.46
C THR A 343 -13.45 3.15 18.95
N THR A 344 -12.90 2.26 19.78
CA THR A 344 -12.82 2.46 21.24
C THR A 344 -11.97 3.68 21.59
N SER A 345 -10.85 3.90 20.89
CA SER A 345 -9.99 5.07 21.10
C SER A 345 -10.71 6.36 20.71
N ASN A 346 -11.46 6.35 19.61
CA ASN A 346 -12.26 7.46 19.15
C ASN A 346 -13.36 7.83 20.16
N GLU A 347 -14.12 6.84 20.66
CA GLU A 347 -15.12 7.04 21.69
C GLU A 347 -14.53 7.66 22.96
N ASN A 348 -13.40 7.14 23.43
CA ASN A 348 -12.72 7.66 24.63
C ASN A 348 -12.22 9.09 24.43
N LEU A 349 -11.65 9.42 23.27
CA LEU A 349 -11.22 10.77 22.95
C LEU A 349 -12.39 11.74 22.82
N THR A 350 -13.48 11.31 22.18
CA THR A 350 -14.71 12.09 22.07
C THR A 350 -15.31 12.37 23.43
N ALA A 351 -15.37 11.37 24.31
CA ALA A 351 -15.84 11.54 25.67
C ALA A 351 -14.92 12.47 26.51
N ALA A 352 -13.62 12.43 26.26
CA ALA A 352 -12.66 13.32 26.92
C ALA A 352 -12.78 14.77 26.40
N GLU A 353 -12.94 14.96 25.09
CA GLU A 353 -13.16 16.27 24.46
C GLU A 353 -14.46 16.90 24.94
N SER A 354 -15.56 16.11 24.97
CA SER A 354 -16.85 16.54 25.51
C SER A 354 -16.74 17.08 26.94
N ARG A 355 -16.07 16.38 27.83
CA ARG A 355 -15.83 16.85 29.22
C ARG A 355 -15.08 18.18 29.31
N ILE A 356 -14.22 18.49 28.33
CA ILE A 356 -13.46 19.74 28.31
C ILE A 356 -14.29 20.88 27.71
N ARG A 357 -15.00 20.61 26.65
CA ARG A 357 -15.58 21.64 25.77
C ARG A 357 -17.09 21.80 25.88
N ASP A 358 -17.83 20.74 26.20
CA ASP A 358 -19.29 20.82 26.25
C ASP A 358 -19.76 21.57 27.48
N VAL A 359 -20.89 22.25 27.35
CA VAL A 359 -21.51 23.01 28.43
C VAL A 359 -22.59 22.16 29.11
N ASP A 360 -22.65 22.23 30.44
CA ASP A 360 -23.83 21.78 31.17
C ASP A 360 -24.93 22.83 30.98
N VAL A 361 -25.89 22.47 30.15
CA VAL A 361 -27.02 23.37 29.76
C VAL A 361 -27.83 23.77 30.98
N ALA A 362 -28.05 22.88 31.97
CA ALA A 362 -28.83 23.17 33.15
C ALA A 362 -28.13 24.20 34.04
N GLU A 363 -26.86 24.06 34.27
CA GLU A 363 -26.06 25.02 35.04
C GLU A 363 -25.98 26.37 34.34
N GLU A 364 -25.74 26.40 33.03
CA GLU A 364 -25.61 27.66 32.29
C GLU A 364 -26.95 28.39 32.14
N MET A 365 -28.07 27.67 32.04
CA MET A 365 -29.42 28.25 32.08
C MET A 365 -29.73 28.92 33.44
N MET A 366 -29.33 28.29 34.54
CA MET A 366 -29.44 28.89 35.88
C MET A 366 -28.57 30.14 36.00
N ASN A 367 -27.36 30.14 35.49
CA ASN A 367 -26.45 31.28 35.45
C ASN A 367 -27.06 32.43 34.62
N LEU A 368 -27.56 32.12 33.44
CA LEU A 368 -28.24 33.12 32.59
C LEU A 368 -29.47 33.74 33.28
N SER A 369 -30.32 32.91 33.90
CA SER A 369 -31.49 33.38 34.64
C SER A 369 -31.11 34.29 35.79
N LYS A 370 -30.06 33.94 36.58
CA LYS A 370 -29.50 34.75 37.63
C LYS A 370 -28.98 36.10 37.13
N LEU A 371 -28.26 36.12 36.02
CA LEU A 371 -27.71 37.34 35.41
C LEU A 371 -28.84 38.24 34.90
N ASN A 372 -29.90 37.69 34.33
CA ASN A 372 -31.06 38.44 33.89
C ASN A 372 -31.83 39.08 35.05
N LEU A 373 -31.99 38.36 36.17
CA LEU A 373 -32.59 38.90 37.39
C LEU A 373 -31.75 40.04 37.97
N ILE A 374 -30.41 39.89 38.03
CA ILE A 374 -29.49 40.93 38.51
C ILE A 374 -29.54 42.15 37.58
N ASN A 375 -29.61 41.99 36.28
CA ASN A 375 -29.75 43.09 35.31
C ASN A 375 -31.05 43.87 35.53
N GLN A 376 -32.19 43.15 35.71
CA GLN A 376 -33.48 43.80 36.05
C GLN A 376 -33.42 44.58 37.37
N ALA A 377 -32.82 43.99 38.42
CA ALA A 377 -32.62 44.67 39.69
C ALA A 377 -31.72 45.90 39.55
N ALA A 378 -30.62 45.80 38.79
CA ALA A 378 -29.71 46.94 38.57
C ALA A 378 -30.39 48.08 37.80
N GLN A 379 -31.27 47.78 36.83
CA GLN A 379 -32.05 48.78 36.10
C GLN A 379 -33.10 49.45 37.03
N ALA A 380 -33.68 48.70 37.97
CA ALA A 380 -34.64 49.25 38.90
C ALA A 380 -33.99 50.16 39.98
N MET A 381 -32.67 49.99 40.20
CA MET A 381 -31.91 50.81 41.18
C MET A 381 -31.25 52.04 40.56
N MET A 382 -31.21 52.21 39.27
CA MET A 382 -30.77 53.39 38.54
C MET A 382 -31.88 54.41 38.37
#